data_0c0ff7411580badb79f0b2a6f69a73a2
#
_entry.id   0c0ff7411580badb79f0b2a6f69a73a2
#
_cell.length_a   1.000
_cell.length_b   1.000
_cell.length_c   1.000
_cell.angle_alpha   90.00
_cell.angle_beta   90.00
_cell.angle_gamma   90.00
#
_symmetry.space_group_name_H-M   'P 1'
#
loop_
_entity.id
_entity.type
_entity.pdbx_description
1 polymer ?
#
loop_
_entity_poly.entity_id
_entity_poly.type
_entity_poly.pdbx_seq_one_letter_code
_entity_poly.pdbx_strand_id
1 'polypeptide(L)' 'MADGYLLFVWKTSGYELLEQEGELPAVGSEIEADGRTLLVTKVGPSPLPHDKRPCVYVGR' A
#
# COMPACT_ATOMS: atom_id res chain seq x y z
N MET A 1 15.33 -8.76 -9.65
CA MET A 1 14.26 -7.84 -10.02
C MET A 1 13.61 -7.27 -8.79
N ALA A 2 13.42 -6.00 -8.80
CA ALA A 2 12.80 -5.37 -7.67
C ALA A 2 11.29 -5.58 -7.73
N ASP A 3 10.80 -6.39 -6.85
CA ASP A 3 9.37 -6.53 -6.66
C ASP A 3 8.97 -5.52 -5.60
N GLY A 4 8.11 -4.62 -5.99
CA GLY A 4 7.67 -3.60 -5.08
C GLY A 4 6.22 -3.27 -5.30
N TYR A 5 5.68 -2.52 -4.37
CA TYR A 5 4.31 -2.08 -4.46
C TYR A 5 4.18 -0.70 -3.81
N LEU A 6 3.10 -0.03 -4.15
CA LEU A 6 2.76 1.23 -3.52
C LEU A 6 1.81 0.97 -2.36
N LEU A 7 1.98 1.75 -1.31
CA LEU A 7 1.13 1.66 -0.14
C LEU A 7 0.36 2.97 -0.02
N PHE A 8 -0.95 2.89 -0.15
CA PHE A 8 -1.82 4.05 -0.09
C PHE A 8 -2.46 4.08 1.29
N VAL A 9 -1.99 4.98 2.14
CA VAL A 9 -2.40 5.06 3.53
C VAL A 9 -3.37 6.22 3.71
N TRP A 10 -4.56 5.93 4.22
CA TRP A 10 -5.52 6.96 4.53
C TRP A 10 -5.31 7.44 5.98
N LYS A 11 -5.21 8.74 6.15
CA LYS A 11 -5.05 9.38 7.45
C LYS A 11 -6.09 10.49 7.58
N THR A 12 -6.33 10.93 8.81
CA THR A 12 -7.24 12.04 9.04
C THR A 12 -6.76 13.34 8.37
N SER A 13 -5.46 13.46 8.18
CA SER A 13 -4.88 14.63 7.52
C SER A 13 -4.82 14.49 5.99
N GLY A 14 -5.26 13.34 5.46
CA GLY A 14 -5.23 13.08 4.03
C GLY A 14 -4.57 11.75 3.72
N TYR A 15 -4.28 11.53 2.44
CA TYR A 15 -3.66 10.30 1.99
C TYR A 15 -2.15 10.46 1.91
N GLU A 16 -1.46 9.36 2.12
CA GLU A 16 -0.02 9.28 1.95
C GLU A 16 0.31 8.09 1.08
N LEU A 17 1.17 8.28 0.10
CA LEU A 17 1.60 7.22 -0.80
C LEU A 17 3.04 6.87 -0.48
N LEU A 18 3.28 5.62 -0.13
CA LEU A 18 4.60 5.13 0.24
C LEU A 18 5.02 4.04 -0.73
N GLU A 19 6.33 3.89 -0.90
CA GLU A 19 6.89 2.82 -1.68
C GLU A 19 7.38 1.73 -0.74
N GLN A 20 7.03 0.49 -1.04
CA GLN A 20 7.43 -0.65 -0.25
C GLN A 20 8.08 -1.70 -1.15
N GLU A 21 8.98 -2.46 -0.59
CA GLU A 21 9.64 -3.56 -1.30
C GLU A 21 9.18 -4.88 -0.72
N GLY A 22 9.22 -5.91 -1.55
CA GLY A 22 8.89 -7.25 -1.14
C GLY A 22 7.62 -7.77 -1.77
N GLU A 23 7.08 -8.83 -1.20
CA GLU A 23 5.89 -9.45 -1.73
C GLU A 23 4.66 -8.61 -1.49
N LEU A 24 3.78 -8.63 -2.49
CA LEU A 24 2.51 -7.95 -2.39
C LEU A 24 1.64 -8.63 -1.33
N PRO A 25 1.18 -7.89 -0.32
CA PRO A 25 0.31 -8.48 0.68
C PRO A 25 -1.08 -8.77 0.11
N ALA A 26 -1.74 -9.75 0.70
CA ALA A 26 -3.09 -10.11 0.31
C ALA A 26 -4.11 -9.25 1.05
N VAL A 27 -5.29 -9.11 0.46
CA VAL A 27 -6.40 -8.43 1.13
C VAL A 27 -6.74 -9.18 2.43
N GLY A 28 -6.90 -8.43 3.50
CA GLY A 28 -7.14 -8.99 4.82
C GLY A 28 -5.89 -9.20 5.64
N SER A 29 -4.72 -9.01 5.04
CA SER A 29 -3.46 -9.10 5.76
C SER A 29 -3.20 -7.85 6.58
N GLU A 30 -2.36 -7.99 7.59
CA GLU A 30 -1.89 -6.86 8.35
C GLU A 30 -0.44 -6.57 7.97
N ILE A 31 -0.13 -5.30 7.84
CA ILE A 31 1.23 -4.86 7.55
C ILE A 31 1.61 -3.77 8.53
N GLU A 32 2.91 -3.63 8.74
CA GLU A 32 3.41 -2.55 9.57
C GLU A 32 4.00 -1.47 8.67
N ALA A 33 3.58 -0.25 8.91
CA ALA A 33 4.12 0.90 8.23
C ALA A 33 4.05 2.09 9.18
N ASP A 34 5.15 2.85 9.23
CA ASP A 34 5.21 4.07 10.02
C ASP A 34 4.89 3.83 11.50
N GLY A 35 5.34 2.67 12.03
CA GLY A 35 5.14 2.33 13.43
C GLY A 35 3.73 1.89 13.78
N ARG A 36 2.91 1.61 12.78
CA ARG A 36 1.52 1.21 12.98
C ARG A 36 1.22 -0.08 12.25
N THR A 37 0.28 -0.83 12.77
CA THR A 37 -0.25 -1.99 12.09
C THR A 37 -1.47 -1.55 11.29
N LEU A 38 -1.45 -1.84 10.00
CA LEU A 38 -2.51 -1.42 9.09
C LEU A 38 -3.11 -2.64 8.42
N LEU A 39 -4.40 -2.58 8.15
CA LEU A 39 -5.12 -3.67 7.50
C LEU A 39 -5.22 -3.39 6.01
N VAL A 40 -4.85 -4.37 5.21
CA VAL A 40 -5.01 -4.28 3.76
C VAL A 40 -6.47 -4.47 3.42
N THR A 41 -7.07 -3.44 2.84
CA THR A 41 -8.49 -3.47 2.50
C THR A 41 -8.72 -3.73 1.03
N LYS A 42 -7.74 -3.37 0.19
CA LYS A 42 -7.90 -3.52 -1.25
C LYS A 42 -6.51 -3.55 -1.90
N VAL A 43 -6.40 -4.28 -2.98
CA VAL A 43 -5.22 -4.27 -3.84
C VAL A 43 -5.68 -3.99 -5.25
N GLY A 44 -5.03 -3.04 -5.90
CA GLY A 44 -5.41 -2.65 -7.24
C GLY A 44 -4.25 -2.02 -7.99
N PRO A 45 -4.53 -1.42 -9.15
CA PRO A 45 -3.48 -0.74 -9.91
C PRO A 45 -3.05 0.54 -9.23
N SER A 46 -1.83 0.99 -9.60
CA SER A 46 -1.32 2.25 -9.10
C SER A 46 -2.24 3.42 -9.51
N PRO A 47 -2.48 4.37 -8.60
CA PRO A 47 -3.21 5.58 -8.97
C PRO A 47 -2.38 6.56 -9.79
N LEU A 48 -1.08 6.31 -9.88
CA LEU A 48 -0.19 7.20 -10.61
C LEU A 48 -0.18 6.83 -12.10
N PRO A 49 -0.21 7.83 -13.00
CA PRO A 49 -0.09 7.55 -14.42
C PRO A 49 1.28 6.97 -14.75
N HIS A 50 1.31 6.06 -15.71
CA HIS A 50 2.53 5.41 -16.17
C HIS A 50 3.25 4.54 -15.13
N ASP A 51 2.62 4.28 -14.00
CA ASP A 51 3.17 3.42 -12.97
C ASP A 51 2.45 2.08 -13.03
N LYS A 52 3.23 1.01 -13.22
CA LYS A 52 2.69 -0.35 -13.36
C LYS A 52 2.72 -1.14 -12.07
N ARG A 53 3.25 -0.55 -11.00
CA ARG A 53 3.32 -1.24 -9.73
C ARG A 53 1.93 -1.39 -9.13
N PRO A 54 1.65 -2.51 -8.46
CA PRO A 54 0.38 -2.64 -7.75
C PRO A 54 0.32 -1.68 -6.57
N CYS A 55 -0.87 -1.29 -6.21
CA CYS A 55 -1.10 -0.40 -5.09
C CYS A 55 -1.92 -1.12 -4.04
N VAL A 56 -1.45 -1.07 -2.81
CA VAL A 56 -2.13 -1.66 -1.66
C VAL A 56 -2.82 -0.54 -0.89
N TYR A 57 -4.11 -0.68 -0.71
CA TYR A 57 -4.90 0.30 0.04
C TYR A 57 -5.08 -0.23 1.45
N VAL A 58 -4.67 0.58 2.43
CA VAL A 58 -4.71 0.18 3.83
C VAL A 58 -5.49 1.20 4.65
N GLY A 59 -6.05 0.69 5.73
CA GLY A 59 -6.77 1.51 6.67
C GLY A 59 -6.63 0.95 8.07
N ARG A 60 -7.17 1.66 9.02
CA ARG A 60 -7.16 1.20 10.40
C ARG A 60 -8.41 0.41 10.71
#